data_74047a5508361bcc0ec021bdf0358149
#
_entry.id   74047a5508361bcc0ec021bdf0358149
#
_cell.length_a   1.000
_cell.length_b   1.000
_cell.length_c   1.000
_cell.angle_alpha   90.00
_cell.angle_beta   90.00
_cell.angle_gamma   90.00
#
_symmetry.space_group_name_H-M   'P 1'
#
loop_
_entity.id
_entity.type
_entity.pdbx_description
1 polymer ?
#
loop_
_entity_poly.entity_id
_entity_poly.type
_entity_poly.pdbx_seq_one_letter_code
_entity_poly.pdbx_strand_id
1 'polypeptide(L)'
;MGEDPSALIRRARPEETDALSELAHRAKAHWHYPASWMRHWDAQLTILPGYLELHDVWVAERDGTIFGMCALEDRGDRWSLEHVWVDPAAHGHGIGRALVLHALDEARVRRSGIVELLADPFATGFYERLGAQRAGEVAAPMPGAKHRTLPKYHFVLDATISESL
;
A
#
# COMPACT_ATOMS: atom_id res chain seq x y z
N MET A 1 -7.43 -14.12 14.74
CA MET A 1 -6.93 -15.01 13.69
C MET A 1 -5.53 -14.62 13.34
N GLY A 2 -4.62 -15.56 13.36
CA GLY A 2 -3.21 -15.32 13.14
C GLY A 2 -2.88 -14.96 11.71
N GLU A 3 -1.67 -14.46 11.50
CA GLU A 3 -1.08 -14.26 10.19
C GLU A 3 -1.07 -15.59 9.42
N ASP A 4 -1.22 -15.51 8.11
CA ASP A 4 -1.05 -16.67 7.26
C ASP A 4 0.45 -16.95 7.10
N PRO A 5 1.00 -17.95 7.80
CA PRO A 5 2.44 -18.20 7.78
C PRO A 5 2.94 -18.75 6.44
N SER A 6 2.03 -19.08 5.52
CA SER A 6 2.39 -19.63 4.22
C SER A 6 2.56 -18.56 3.14
N ALA A 7 2.19 -17.30 3.43
CA ALA A 7 2.36 -16.21 2.48
C ALA A 7 3.83 -15.76 2.44
N LEU A 8 4.42 -15.76 1.25
CA LEU A 8 5.78 -15.28 1.01
C LEU A 8 5.73 -13.84 0.50
N ILE A 9 6.50 -12.97 1.15
CA ILE A 9 6.69 -11.60 0.66
C ILE A 9 7.98 -11.55 -0.14
N ARG A 10 7.88 -11.07 -1.37
CA ARG A 10 9.01 -10.92 -2.29
C ARG A 10 8.83 -9.72 -3.20
N ARG A 11 9.88 -9.36 -3.91
CA ARG A 11 9.80 -8.33 -4.94
C ARG A 11 8.87 -8.75 -6.06
N ALA A 12 8.09 -7.80 -6.57
CA ALA A 12 7.30 -7.99 -7.78
C ALA A 12 8.22 -8.11 -9.00
N ARG A 13 7.77 -8.87 -9.99
CA ARG A 13 8.49 -9.08 -11.25
C ARG A 13 7.84 -8.32 -12.41
N PRO A 14 8.60 -7.86 -13.41
CA PRO A 14 8.04 -7.09 -14.53
C PRO A 14 6.90 -7.79 -15.27
N GLU A 15 6.95 -9.11 -15.40
CA GLU A 15 5.91 -9.90 -16.06
C GLU A 15 4.61 -10.00 -15.27
N GLU A 16 4.57 -9.51 -14.04
CA GLU A 16 3.41 -9.61 -13.16
C GLU A 16 2.52 -8.36 -13.18
N THR A 17 2.85 -7.36 -13.96
CA THR A 17 2.13 -6.07 -13.92
C THR A 17 0.66 -6.17 -14.25
N ASP A 18 0.26 -7.07 -15.14
CA ASP A 18 -1.16 -7.30 -15.42
C ASP A 18 -1.89 -7.86 -14.21
N ALA A 19 -1.30 -8.85 -13.55
CA ALA A 19 -1.87 -9.43 -12.33
C ALA A 19 -1.96 -8.39 -11.20
N LEU A 20 -0.97 -7.53 -11.07
CA LEU A 20 -0.96 -6.46 -10.07
C LEU A 20 -2.04 -5.42 -10.35
N SER A 21 -2.22 -5.05 -11.62
CA SER A 21 -3.26 -4.10 -12.03
C SER A 21 -4.65 -4.67 -11.75
N GLU A 22 -4.88 -5.93 -12.08
CA GLU A 22 -6.14 -6.61 -11.78
C GLU A 22 -6.41 -6.67 -10.27
N LEU A 23 -5.38 -6.97 -9.48
CA LEU A 23 -5.48 -6.98 -8.02
C LEU A 23 -5.88 -5.60 -7.48
N ALA A 24 -5.22 -4.54 -7.94
CA ALA A 24 -5.53 -3.17 -7.51
C ALA A 24 -6.98 -2.80 -7.83
N HIS A 25 -7.46 -3.13 -9.02
CA HIS A 25 -8.84 -2.86 -9.42
C HIS A 25 -9.83 -3.66 -8.58
N ARG A 26 -9.59 -4.96 -8.34
CA ARG A 26 -10.47 -5.79 -7.50
C ARG A 26 -10.54 -5.26 -6.07
N ALA A 27 -9.39 -4.93 -5.50
CA ALA A 27 -9.32 -4.45 -4.13
C ALA A 27 -10.05 -3.11 -3.95
N LYS A 28 -9.86 -2.19 -4.89
CA LYS A 28 -10.56 -0.90 -4.86
C LYS A 28 -12.06 -1.06 -5.06
N ALA A 29 -12.47 -1.90 -6.00
CA ALA A 29 -13.87 -2.17 -6.30
C ALA A 29 -14.62 -2.81 -5.12
N HIS A 30 -13.92 -3.48 -4.22
CA HIS A 30 -14.52 -4.11 -3.03
C HIS A 30 -15.28 -3.11 -2.15
N TRP A 31 -14.89 -1.84 -2.16
CA TRP A 31 -15.54 -0.80 -1.37
C TRP A 31 -16.80 -0.22 -2.02
N HIS A 32 -17.25 -0.78 -3.15
CA HIS A 32 -18.47 -0.40 -3.86
C HIS A 32 -18.53 1.08 -4.29
N TYR A 33 -17.40 1.61 -4.72
CA TYR A 33 -17.38 2.95 -5.31
C TYR A 33 -18.15 2.98 -6.62
N PRO A 34 -18.75 4.15 -6.98
CA PRO A 34 -19.45 4.27 -8.26
C PRO A 34 -18.57 3.88 -9.45
N ALA A 35 -19.17 3.28 -10.48
CA ALA A 35 -18.46 2.88 -11.68
C ALA A 35 -17.72 4.05 -12.35
N SER A 36 -18.30 5.26 -12.30
CA SER A 36 -17.67 6.48 -12.82
C SER A 36 -16.38 6.82 -12.08
N TRP A 37 -16.34 6.58 -10.76
CA TRP A 37 -15.12 6.77 -9.97
C TRP A 37 -14.08 5.74 -10.32
N MET A 38 -14.46 4.49 -10.46
CA MET A 38 -13.54 3.42 -10.85
C MET A 38 -12.89 3.72 -12.20
N ARG A 39 -13.66 4.22 -13.18
CA ARG A 39 -13.11 4.64 -14.47
C ARG A 39 -12.12 5.80 -14.32
N HIS A 40 -12.42 6.74 -13.42
CA HIS A 40 -11.52 7.87 -13.14
C HIS A 40 -10.17 7.40 -12.58
N TRP A 41 -10.16 6.35 -11.78
CA TRP A 41 -8.96 5.79 -11.16
C TRP A 41 -8.24 4.75 -12.01
N ASP A 42 -8.77 4.40 -13.16
CA ASP A 42 -8.24 3.30 -13.98
C ASP A 42 -6.73 3.43 -14.24
N ALA A 43 -6.28 4.60 -14.66
CA ALA A 43 -4.86 4.83 -14.92
C ALA A 43 -3.99 4.70 -13.65
N GLN A 44 -4.50 5.18 -12.50
CA GLN A 44 -3.77 5.09 -11.23
C GLN A 44 -3.69 3.66 -10.71
N LEU A 45 -4.68 2.83 -11.03
CA LEU A 45 -4.74 1.42 -10.62
C LEU A 45 -4.01 0.50 -11.60
N THR A 46 -3.53 1.04 -12.71
CA THR A 46 -2.77 0.27 -13.69
C THR A 46 -1.28 0.36 -13.38
N ILE A 47 -0.69 -0.78 -13.09
CA ILE A 47 0.73 -0.89 -12.78
C ILE A 47 1.48 -1.20 -14.08
N LEU A 48 2.44 -0.38 -14.42
CA LEU A 48 3.28 -0.54 -15.63
C LEU A 48 4.68 -1.04 -15.27
N PRO A 49 5.37 -1.73 -16.18
CA PRO A 49 6.73 -2.19 -15.91
C PRO A 49 7.69 -1.10 -15.46
N GLY A 50 7.57 0.10 -16.02
CA GLY A 50 8.40 1.26 -15.62
C GLY A 50 8.20 1.67 -14.17
N TYR A 51 7.03 1.43 -13.60
CA TYR A 51 6.78 1.69 -12.18
C TYR A 51 7.65 0.77 -11.30
N LEU A 52 7.77 -0.51 -11.66
CA LEU A 52 8.60 -1.47 -10.94
C LEU A 52 10.09 -1.14 -11.04
N GLU A 53 10.52 -0.51 -12.12
CA GLU A 53 11.91 -0.09 -12.29
C GLU A 53 12.24 1.13 -11.42
N LEU A 54 11.27 2.03 -11.22
CA LEU A 54 11.48 3.28 -10.49
C LEU A 54 11.25 3.15 -8.98
N HIS A 55 10.41 2.22 -8.56
CA HIS A 55 9.96 2.13 -7.18
C HIS A 55 10.07 0.71 -6.64
N ASP A 56 10.05 0.61 -5.31
CA ASP A 56 10.07 -0.68 -4.65
C ASP A 56 8.65 -1.24 -4.55
N VAL A 57 8.41 -2.40 -5.12
CA VAL A 57 7.12 -3.06 -5.10
C VAL A 57 7.29 -4.50 -4.59
N TRP A 58 6.51 -4.85 -3.58
CA TRP A 58 6.49 -6.19 -3.00
C TRP A 58 5.12 -6.81 -3.19
N VAL A 59 5.12 -8.13 -3.28
CA VAL A 59 3.90 -8.93 -3.37
C VAL A 59 3.88 -9.96 -2.25
N ALA A 60 2.68 -10.33 -1.84
CA ALA A 60 2.46 -11.50 -1.00
C ALA A 60 1.89 -12.62 -1.87
N GLU A 61 2.62 -13.72 -1.91
CA GLU A 61 2.27 -14.85 -2.77
C GLU A 61 2.12 -16.12 -1.93
N ARG A 62 1.24 -17.00 -2.38
CA ARG A 62 1.10 -18.35 -1.86
C ARG A 62 0.77 -19.28 -3.03
N ASP A 63 1.57 -20.36 -3.17
CA ASP A 63 1.37 -21.36 -4.24
C ASP A 63 1.26 -20.73 -5.64
N GLY A 64 2.09 -19.73 -5.92
CA GLY A 64 2.11 -19.05 -7.22
C GLY A 64 1.02 -18.01 -7.42
N THR A 65 0.13 -17.80 -6.46
CA THR A 65 -0.95 -16.81 -6.54
C THR A 65 -0.61 -15.58 -5.70
N ILE A 66 -0.74 -14.40 -6.30
CA ILE A 66 -0.51 -13.12 -5.61
C ILE A 66 -1.80 -12.70 -4.93
N PHE A 67 -1.76 -12.50 -3.61
CA PHE A 67 -2.89 -12.08 -2.78
C PHE A 67 -2.78 -10.65 -2.27
N GLY A 68 -1.65 -10.01 -2.44
CA GLY A 68 -1.46 -8.64 -1.99
C GLY A 68 -0.22 -8.01 -2.61
N MET A 69 -0.18 -6.68 -2.56
CA MET A 69 0.96 -5.89 -2.97
C MET A 69 1.08 -4.63 -2.14
N CYS A 70 2.28 -4.07 -2.07
CA CYS A 70 2.49 -2.70 -1.63
C CYS A 70 3.69 -2.10 -2.34
N ALA A 71 3.71 -0.77 -2.42
CA ALA A 71 4.80 -0.04 -3.05
C ALA A 71 5.33 1.03 -2.10
N LEU A 72 6.62 1.31 -2.22
CA LEU A 72 7.30 2.38 -1.50
C LEU A 72 7.98 3.27 -2.53
N GLU A 73 7.56 4.54 -2.58
CA GLU A 73 8.10 5.54 -3.50
C GLU A 73 9.04 6.48 -2.76
N ASP A 74 10.22 6.67 -3.30
CA ASP A 74 11.19 7.63 -2.79
C ASP A 74 10.80 9.04 -3.27
N ARG A 75 10.52 9.93 -2.31
CA ARG A 75 10.16 11.33 -2.56
C ARG A 75 11.31 12.30 -2.24
N GLY A 76 12.51 11.77 -2.02
CA GLY A 76 13.70 12.54 -1.68
C GLY A 76 13.87 12.73 -0.17
N ASP A 77 13.06 13.58 0.44
CA ASP A 77 13.09 13.85 1.89
C ASP A 77 12.27 12.88 2.73
N ARG A 78 11.41 12.09 2.08
CA ARG A 78 10.53 11.12 2.72
C ARG A 78 10.16 10.02 1.74
N TRP A 79 9.59 8.95 2.28
CA TRP A 79 9.04 7.85 1.50
C TRP A 79 7.52 7.91 1.51
N SER A 80 6.90 7.51 0.43
CA SER A 80 5.45 7.41 0.32
C SER A 80 5.04 5.96 0.13
N LEU A 81 4.16 5.46 1.00
CA LEU A 81 3.58 4.13 0.89
C LEU A 81 2.39 4.21 -0.06
N GLU A 82 2.47 3.46 -1.14
CA GLU A 82 1.49 3.46 -2.22
C GLU A 82 1.02 2.05 -2.53
N HIS A 83 -0.12 1.93 -3.20
CA HIS A 83 -0.61 0.67 -3.72
C HIS A 83 -0.68 -0.47 -2.71
N VAL A 84 -1.16 -0.19 -1.51
CA VAL A 84 -1.42 -1.25 -0.53
C VAL A 84 -2.75 -1.90 -0.90
N TRP A 85 -2.68 -3.02 -1.57
CA TRP A 85 -3.85 -3.76 -2.05
C TRP A 85 -3.80 -5.20 -1.57
N VAL A 86 -4.91 -5.68 -1.02
CA VAL A 86 -5.07 -7.07 -0.62
C VAL A 86 -6.30 -7.62 -1.33
N ASP A 87 -6.17 -8.80 -1.91
CA ASP A 87 -7.30 -9.47 -2.55
C ASP A 87 -8.42 -9.63 -1.51
N PRO A 88 -9.66 -9.22 -1.85
CA PRO A 88 -10.78 -9.36 -0.91
C PRO A 88 -10.97 -10.80 -0.41
N ALA A 89 -10.66 -11.80 -1.22
CA ALA A 89 -10.74 -13.21 -0.82
C ALA A 89 -9.73 -13.58 0.28
N ALA A 90 -8.70 -12.75 0.48
CA ALA A 90 -7.65 -12.98 1.47
C ALA A 90 -7.71 -12.01 2.66
N HIS A 91 -8.77 -11.23 2.80
CA HIS A 91 -8.96 -10.34 3.94
C HIS A 91 -9.01 -11.13 5.26
N GLY A 92 -8.52 -10.53 6.34
CA GLY A 92 -8.53 -11.14 7.66
C GLY A 92 -7.39 -12.12 7.94
N HIS A 93 -6.42 -12.25 7.03
CA HIS A 93 -5.28 -13.18 7.18
C HIS A 93 -3.94 -12.48 7.49
N GLY A 94 -3.96 -11.18 7.77
CA GLY A 94 -2.74 -10.43 8.12
C GLY A 94 -1.82 -10.09 6.95
N ILE A 95 -2.26 -10.28 5.71
CA ILE A 95 -1.42 -10.04 4.52
C ILE A 95 -1.08 -8.55 4.38
N GLY A 96 -2.05 -7.66 4.52
CA GLY A 96 -1.82 -6.21 4.44
C GLY A 96 -0.87 -5.73 5.53
N ARG A 97 -1.06 -6.22 6.74
CA ARG A 97 -0.17 -5.91 7.87
C ARG A 97 1.27 -6.35 7.57
N ALA A 98 1.44 -7.57 7.11
CA ALA A 98 2.77 -8.12 6.80
C ALA A 98 3.47 -7.33 5.70
N LEU A 99 2.74 -6.94 4.64
CA LEU A 99 3.28 -6.12 3.55
C LEU A 99 3.71 -4.74 4.04
N VAL A 100 2.87 -4.05 4.80
CA VAL A 100 3.20 -2.70 5.31
C VAL A 100 4.39 -2.77 6.26
N LEU A 101 4.42 -3.73 7.18
CA LEU A 101 5.55 -3.88 8.09
C LEU A 101 6.86 -4.17 7.33
N HIS A 102 6.79 -4.98 6.28
CA HIS A 102 7.95 -5.22 5.43
C HIS A 102 8.46 -3.93 4.78
N ALA A 103 7.58 -3.13 4.22
CA ALA A 103 7.94 -1.85 3.61
C ALA A 103 8.54 -0.87 4.63
N LEU A 104 7.98 -0.83 5.84
CA LEU A 104 8.51 0.04 6.91
C LEU A 104 9.91 -0.42 7.36
N ASP A 105 10.16 -1.71 7.43
CA ASP A 105 11.48 -2.25 7.76
C ASP A 105 12.51 -1.88 6.69
N GLU A 106 12.13 -1.97 5.41
CA GLU A 106 12.98 -1.53 4.30
C GLU A 106 13.30 -0.02 4.39
N ALA A 107 12.31 0.78 4.72
CA ALA A 107 12.50 2.23 4.89
C ALA A 107 13.45 2.53 6.06
N ARG A 108 13.35 1.80 7.17
CA ARG A 108 14.27 1.95 8.32
C ARG A 108 15.71 1.62 7.93
N VAL A 109 15.91 0.54 7.19
CA VAL A 109 17.25 0.14 6.71
C VAL A 109 17.87 1.24 5.86
N ARG A 110 17.06 1.94 5.07
CA ARG A 110 17.52 3.05 4.23
C ARG A 110 17.55 4.40 4.97
N ARG A 111 17.33 4.39 6.27
CA ARG A 111 17.37 5.56 7.15
C ARG A 111 16.35 6.65 6.79
N SER A 112 15.18 6.25 6.31
CA SER A 112 14.07 7.17 6.16
C SER A 112 13.46 7.45 7.54
N GLY A 113 13.26 8.72 7.87
CA GLY A 113 12.64 9.11 9.14
C GLY A 113 11.12 9.08 9.10
N ILE A 114 10.53 9.26 7.91
CA ILE A 114 9.09 9.38 7.73
C ILE A 114 8.66 8.60 6.50
N VAL A 115 7.60 7.80 6.69
CA VAL A 115 6.84 7.20 5.58
C VAL A 115 5.43 7.78 5.65
N GLU A 116 5.02 8.47 4.61
CA GLU A 116 3.67 9.04 4.53
C GLU A 116 2.76 8.22 3.60
N LEU A 117 1.46 8.40 3.77
CA LEU A 117 0.46 7.80 2.89
C LEU A 117 -0.82 8.62 2.90
N LEU A 118 -1.57 8.48 1.81
CA LEU A 118 -2.96 8.93 1.76
C LEU A 118 -3.83 7.69 1.91
N ALA A 119 -4.64 7.65 2.95
CA ALA A 119 -5.47 6.49 3.24
C ALA A 119 -6.81 6.58 2.53
N ASP A 120 -7.26 5.43 1.98
CA ASP A 120 -8.67 5.31 1.65
C ASP A 120 -9.49 5.48 2.94
N PRO A 121 -10.61 6.21 2.91
CA PRO A 121 -11.42 6.41 4.12
C PRO A 121 -11.85 5.11 4.81
N PHE A 122 -11.99 4.02 4.07
CA PHE A 122 -12.32 2.70 4.62
C PHE A 122 -11.13 2.00 5.29
N ALA A 123 -9.92 2.48 5.08
CA ALA A 123 -8.69 1.84 5.57
C ALA A 123 -8.03 2.56 6.76
N THR A 124 -8.61 3.64 7.24
CA THR A 124 -7.99 4.45 8.31
C THR A 124 -7.69 3.64 9.58
N GLY A 125 -8.64 2.83 10.02
CA GLY A 125 -8.44 1.97 11.19
C GLY A 125 -7.31 0.97 11.03
N PHE A 126 -7.13 0.45 9.84
CA PHE A 126 -6.02 -0.45 9.52
C PHE A 126 -4.65 0.23 9.76
N TYR A 127 -4.47 1.42 9.22
CA TYR A 127 -3.20 2.15 9.38
C TYR A 127 -2.98 2.62 10.81
N GLU A 128 -4.03 3.08 11.49
CA GLU A 128 -3.94 3.51 12.89
C GLU A 128 -3.52 2.36 13.80
N ARG A 129 -4.05 1.16 13.58
CA ARG A 129 -3.63 -0.03 14.34
C ARG A 129 -2.17 -0.40 14.13
N LEU A 130 -1.60 -0.02 12.99
CA LEU A 130 -0.17 -0.24 12.71
C LEU A 130 0.72 0.87 13.27
N GLY A 131 0.14 1.89 13.91
CA GLY A 131 0.89 2.97 14.51
C GLY A 131 1.02 4.23 13.66
N ALA A 132 0.31 4.30 12.53
CA ALA A 132 0.28 5.52 11.73
C ALA A 132 -0.42 6.65 12.48
N GLN A 133 0.12 7.85 12.36
CA GLN A 133 -0.42 9.06 12.97
C GLN A 133 -1.05 9.95 11.91
N ARG A 134 -2.23 10.47 12.21
CA ARG A 134 -2.89 11.38 11.29
C ARG A 134 -2.10 12.69 11.18
N ALA A 135 -1.83 13.11 9.94
CA ALA A 135 -1.00 14.26 9.63
C ALA A 135 -1.72 15.31 8.77
N GLY A 136 -3.03 15.21 8.68
CA GLY A 136 -3.85 16.15 7.90
C GLY A 136 -4.73 15.46 6.88
N GLU A 137 -5.12 16.22 5.87
CA GLU A 137 -5.94 15.73 4.76
C GLU A 137 -5.58 16.47 3.47
N VAL A 138 -5.87 15.82 2.36
CA VAL A 138 -5.57 16.33 1.03
C VAL A 138 -6.84 16.34 0.20
N ALA A 139 -7.07 17.40 -0.55
CA ALA A 139 -8.20 17.48 -1.47
C ALA A 139 -8.10 16.36 -2.52
N ALA A 140 -9.19 15.63 -2.67
CA ALA A 140 -9.30 14.51 -3.62
C ALA A 140 -10.71 14.49 -4.24
N PRO A 141 -11.10 15.58 -4.95
CA PRO A 141 -12.44 15.71 -5.47
C PRO A 141 -12.76 14.61 -6.50
N MET A 142 -14.03 14.17 -6.47
CA MET A 142 -14.55 13.17 -7.39
C MET A 142 -15.89 13.63 -7.95
N PRO A 143 -16.33 13.09 -9.09
CA PRO A 143 -17.66 13.41 -9.63
C PRO A 143 -18.75 13.22 -8.56
N GLY A 144 -19.56 14.27 -8.30
CA GLY A 144 -20.58 14.25 -7.25
C GLY A 144 -20.05 14.43 -5.83
N ALA A 145 -18.75 14.61 -5.63
CA ALA A 145 -18.13 14.79 -4.32
C ALA A 145 -16.96 15.78 -4.41
N LYS A 146 -17.27 17.02 -4.77
CA LYS A 146 -16.26 18.07 -5.03
C LYS A 146 -15.45 18.49 -3.80
N HIS A 147 -15.94 18.22 -2.61
CA HIS A 147 -15.28 18.56 -1.35
C HIS A 147 -14.63 17.35 -0.68
N ARG A 148 -14.57 16.22 -1.39
CA ARG A 148 -13.95 15.01 -0.87
C ARG A 148 -12.48 15.26 -0.55
N THR A 149 -12.06 14.74 0.61
CA THR A 149 -10.64 14.74 1.01
C THR A 149 -10.21 13.32 1.32
N LEU A 150 -8.91 13.07 1.29
CA LEU A 150 -8.30 11.86 1.81
C LEU A 150 -7.49 12.18 3.05
N PRO A 151 -7.61 11.39 4.12
CA PRO A 151 -6.79 11.55 5.29
C PRO A 151 -5.34 11.20 4.97
N LYS A 152 -4.44 12.04 5.44
CA LYS A 152 -3.00 11.84 5.34
C LYS A 152 -2.49 11.27 6.64
N TYR A 153 -1.67 10.23 6.55
CA TYR A 153 -1.01 9.60 7.68
C TYR A 153 0.49 9.56 7.48
N HIS A 154 1.20 9.44 8.56
CA HIS A 154 2.61 9.13 8.50
C HIS A 154 3.00 8.12 9.59
N PHE A 155 4.00 7.31 9.27
CA PHE A 155 4.75 6.53 10.22
C PHE A 155 6.03 7.29 10.52
N VAL A 156 6.29 7.56 11.81
CA VAL A 156 7.58 8.08 12.25
C VAL A 156 8.44 6.87 12.59
N LEU A 157 9.50 6.68 11.81
CA LEU A 157 10.40 5.56 12.01
C LEU A 157 11.50 5.99 12.96
N ASP A 158 11.56 5.35 14.10
CA ASP A 158 12.70 5.51 14.97
C ASP A 158 13.92 4.96 14.27
N ALA A 159 15.00 5.74 14.28
CA ALA A 159 16.28 5.20 13.88
C ALA A 159 16.49 3.93 14.69
N THR A 160 16.61 2.78 14.01
CA THR A 160 16.98 1.56 14.68
C THR A 160 18.31 1.90 15.34
N ILE A 161 18.30 2.06 16.65
CA ILE A 161 19.52 2.01 17.41
C ILE A 161 20.00 0.59 17.12
N SER A 162 20.93 0.46 16.20
CA SER A 162 21.72 -0.76 16.18
C SER A 162 22.41 -0.76 17.53
N GLU A 163 21.83 -1.46 18.46
CA GLU A 163 22.55 -1.83 19.64
C GLU A 163 23.68 -2.73 19.16
N SER A 164 24.73 -2.09 18.77
CA SER A 164 26.01 -2.76 18.67
C SER A 164 26.40 -3.10 20.09
N LEU A 165 26.08 -4.28 20.47
CA LEU A 165 26.72 -4.93 21.58
C LEU A 165 28.07 -5.42 21.17
#